data_872d2642a2a25c0d75ebd3c4feb8bc81
#
_entry.id   872d2642a2a25c0d75ebd3c4feb8bc81
#
_cell.length_a   1.000
_cell.length_b   1.000
_cell.length_c   1.000
_cell.angle_alpha   90.00
_cell.angle_beta   90.00
_cell.angle_gamma   90.00
#
_symmetry.space_group_name_H-M   'P 1'
#
loop_
_entity.id
_entity.type
_entity.pdbx_description
1 polymer ?
#
loop_
_entity_poly.entity_id
_entity_poly.type
_entity_poly.pdbx_seq_one_letter_code
_entity_poly.pdbx_strand_id
1 'polypeptide(L)'
;MSELAQGLAYAFGVLADSGLARWSESWKHTLGSVRGSGAALPATVAELPGYPSRMAQAQGGGFWLTCFVCRTQLVEFVLREDAYRKRMMQEVHPSQWVAPALSSGKSFLEPLQGAGVKTMGVLKPWAPPRSYGLVLRVAEDGRVLSSLHSQVDGQHHGITAVAEHAGALYLVSKGSARLLRVELNSAGDVA
;
A
#
# COMPACT_ATOMS: atom_id res chain seq x y z
N MET A 1 -17.94 18.82 -16.38
CA MET A 1 -17.11 17.83 -15.67
C MET A 1 -17.11 16.57 -16.50
N SER A 2 -15.95 16.07 -16.93
CA SER A 2 -15.85 14.85 -17.74
C SER A 2 -15.37 13.71 -16.86
N GLU A 3 -15.96 12.53 -17.03
CA GLU A 3 -15.55 11.31 -16.37
C GLU A 3 -14.40 10.66 -17.16
N LEU A 4 -13.30 10.32 -16.48
CA LEU A 4 -12.11 9.75 -17.10
C LEU A 4 -11.99 8.24 -16.90
N ALA A 5 -12.60 7.67 -15.85
CA ALA A 5 -12.58 6.25 -15.57
C ALA A 5 -13.77 5.82 -14.72
N GLN A 6 -14.25 4.58 -14.92
CA GLN A 6 -15.37 3.96 -14.20
C GLN A 6 -14.98 2.58 -13.66
N GLY A 7 -15.78 2.07 -12.72
CA GLY A 7 -15.63 0.71 -12.20
C GLY A 7 -14.34 0.45 -11.44
N LEU A 8 -13.75 1.49 -10.85
CA LEU A 8 -12.51 1.39 -10.09
C LEU A 8 -12.72 0.62 -8.79
N ALA A 9 -11.87 -0.36 -8.54
CA ALA A 9 -11.91 -1.15 -7.33
C ALA A 9 -11.15 -0.46 -6.20
N TYR A 10 -11.86 0.36 -5.43
CA TYR A 10 -11.31 1.11 -4.31
C TYR A 10 -10.15 2.03 -4.73
N ALA A 11 -10.44 2.99 -5.59
CA ALA A 11 -9.49 4.03 -5.99
C ALA A 11 -9.07 4.87 -4.76
N PHE A 12 -7.77 5.02 -4.53
CA PHE A 12 -7.27 5.65 -3.30
C PHE A 12 -6.40 6.87 -3.56
N GLY A 13 -5.51 6.82 -4.50
CA GLY A 13 -4.59 7.90 -4.83
C GLY A 13 -4.68 8.31 -6.29
N VAL A 14 -4.52 9.61 -6.53
CA VAL A 14 -4.46 10.18 -7.89
C VAL A 14 -3.20 11.03 -8.00
N LEU A 15 -2.52 10.92 -9.13
CA LEU A 15 -1.43 11.79 -9.53
C LEU A 15 -1.66 12.21 -10.98
N ALA A 16 -1.66 13.50 -11.24
CA ALA A 16 -1.80 14.05 -12.58
C ALA A 16 -0.58 14.89 -12.94
N ASP A 17 -0.01 14.63 -14.10
CA ASP A 17 1.12 15.38 -14.66
C ASP A 17 1.08 15.33 -16.18
N SER A 18 1.38 16.47 -16.82
CA SER A 18 1.63 16.59 -18.28
C SER A 18 0.56 15.90 -19.16
N GLY A 19 -0.72 15.99 -18.77
CA GLY A 19 -1.84 15.39 -19.49
C GLY A 19 -2.01 13.87 -19.28
N LEU A 20 -1.30 13.30 -18.32
CA LEU A 20 -1.46 11.93 -17.88
C LEU A 20 -1.96 11.91 -16.43
N ALA A 21 -3.06 11.23 -16.18
CA ALA A 21 -3.55 10.97 -14.83
C ALA A 21 -3.35 9.49 -14.49
N ARG A 22 -2.84 9.25 -13.30
CA ARG A 22 -2.66 7.91 -12.74
C ARG A 22 -3.50 7.79 -11.49
N TRP A 23 -3.98 6.59 -11.20
CA TRP A 23 -4.67 6.27 -9.94
C TRP A 23 -4.26 4.91 -9.40
N SER A 24 -4.37 4.74 -8.11
CA SER A 24 -4.15 3.46 -7.45
C SER A 24 -5.45 2.73 -7.18
N GLU A 25 -5.50 1.44 -7.46
CA GLU A 25 -6.60 0.55 -7.13
C GLU A 25 -6.14 -0.47 -6.08
N SER A 26 -6.47 -0.21 -4.81
CA SER A 26 -5.95 -0.99 -3.70
C SER A 26 -6.30 -2.48 -3.80
N TRP A 27 -7.54 -2.81 -4.15
CA TRP A 27 -7.98 -4.21 -4.21
C TRP A 27 -7.52 -4.98 -5.45
N LYS A 28 -7.08 -4.29 -6.48
CA LYS A 28 -6.48 -4.91 -7.67
C LYS A 28 -4.96 -4.91 -7.66
N HIS A 29 -4.34 -4.25 -6.68
CA HIS A 29 -2.88 -4.09 -6.60
C HIS A 29 -2.28 -3.53 -7.88
N THR A 30 -2.97 -2.55 -8.47
CA THR A 30 -2.61 -1.99 -9.76
C THR A 30 -2.55 -0.47 -9.72
N LEU A 31 -1.82 0.08 -10.67
CA LEU A 31 -1.88 1.49 -11.03
C LEU A 31 -2.50 1.59 -12.43
N GLY A 32 -3.63 2.24 -12.51
CA GLY A 32 -4.25 2.63 -13.77
C GLY A 32 -3.73 3.97 -14.25
N SER A 33 -3.88 4.25 -15.54
CA SER A 33 -3.57 5.55 -16.12
C SER A 33 -4.46 5.89 -17.29
N VAL A 34 -4.65 7.18 -17.54
CA VAL A 34 -5.43 7.72 -18.65
C VAL A 34 -4.77 9.00 -19.19
N ARG A 35 -4.78 9.18 -20.49
CA ARG A 35 -4.38 10.45 -21.12
C ARG A 35 -5.54 11.40 -21.22
N GLY A 36 -5.25 12.69 -21.38
CA GLY A 36 -6.24 13.77 -21.39
C GLY A 36 -7.39 13.62 -22.43
N SER A 37 -7.23 12.74 -23.41
CA SER A 37 -8.29 12.36 -24.36
C SER A 37 -9.31 11.36 -23.79
N GLY A 38 -9.14 10.90 -22.56
CA GLY A 38 -10.00 9.88 -21.96
C GLY A 38 -9.67 8.44 -22.38
N ALA A 39 -8.64 8.22 -23.20
CA ALA A 39 -8.21 6.88 -23.58
C ALA A 39 -7.52 6.18 -22.39
N ALA A 40 -8.13 5.12 -21.86
CA ALA A 40 -7.51 4.28 -20.86
C ALA A 40 -6.26 3.59 -21.45
N LEU A 41 -5.17 3.63 -20.70
CA LEU A 41 -3.96 2.92 -21.03
C LEU A 41 -3.92 1.58 -20.27
N PRO A 42 -3.14 0.60 -20.73
CA PRO A 42 -2.84 -0.59 -19.93
C PRO A 42 -2.37 -0.21 -18.54
N ALA A 43 -2.62 -1.06 -17.54
CA ALA A 43 -2.15 -0.82 -16.18
C ALA A 43 -0.64 -0.53 -16.21
N THR A 44 -0.24 0.60 -15.64
CA THR A 44 1.16 1.03 -15.62
C THR A 44 1.99 0.08 -14.76
N VAL A 45 1.40 -0.39 -13.67
CA VAL A 45 2.00 -1.40 -12.78
C VAL A 45 0.90 -2.35 -12.35
N ALA A 46 1.16 -3.65 -12.49
CA ALA A 46 0.30 -4.71 -12.00
C ALA A 46 1.03 -5.53 -10.92
N GLU A 47 0.27 -6.31 -10.16
CA GLU A 47 0.81 -7.24 -9.17
C GLU A 47 1.73 -6.57 -8.12
N LEU A 48 1.38 -5.36 -7.69
CA LEU A 48 2.10 -4.69 -6.60
C LEU A 48 2.20 -5.59 -5.36
N PRO A 49 3.33 -5.55 -4.63
CA PRO A 49 3.54 -6.37 -3.44
C PRO A 49 2.70 -5.95 -2.24
N GLY A 50 2.00 -4.85 -2.33
CA GLY A 50 1.16 -4.29 -1.28
C GLY A 50 -0.10 -3.64 -1.82
N TYR A 51 -0.96 -3.20 -0.90
CA TYR A 51 -2.17 -2.45 -1.23
C TYR A 51 -1.81 -0.97 -1.39
N PRO A 52 -1.84 -0.45 -2.64
CA PRO A 52 -1.39 0.91 -2.93
C PRO A 52 -2.32 1.96 -2.32
N SER A 53 -1.72 3.06 -1.93
CA SER A 53 -2.37 4.23 -1.37
C SER A 53 -2.06 5.46 -2.23
N ARG A 54 -1.57 6.54 -1.66
CA ARG A 54 -1.29 7.78 -2.38
C ARG A 54 0.06 7.74 -3.08
N MET A 55 0.16 8.56 -4.11
CA MET A 55 1.38 8.79 -4.89
C MET A 55 1.74 10.26 -4.87
N ALA A 56 3.02 10.56 -5.12
CA ALA A 56 3.52 11.90 -5.35
C ALA A 56 4.58 11.87 -6.45
N GLN A 57 4.65 12.96 -7.23
CA GLN A 57 5.72 13.13 -8.21
C GLN A 57 7.07 13.09 -7.53
N ALA A 58 8.04 12.45 -8.15
CA ALA A 58 9.39 12.40 -7.65
C ALA A 58 10.29 13.36 -8.43
N GLN A 59 11.22 14.01 -7.73
CA GLN A 59 12.25 14.80 -8.40
C GLN A 59 13.15 13.86 -9.25
N GLY A 60 13.47 14.30 -10.46
CA GLY A 60 14.20 13.45 -11.39
C GLY A 60 13.37 12.45 -12.21
N GLY A 61 12.03 12.59 -12.19
CA GLY A 61 11.09 11.79 -12.98
C GLY A 61 10.53 10.55 -12.25
N GLY A 62 9.42 10.00 -12.75
CA GLY A 62 8.68 8.94 -12.09
C GLY A 62 7.93 9.43 -10.84
N PHE A 63 7.63 8.54 -9.92
CA PHE A 63 6.81 8.87 -8.76
C PHE A 63 7.10 7.98 -7.55
N TRP A 64 6.74 8.48 -6.39
CA TRP A 64 6.67 7.71 -5.15
C TRP A 64 5.28 7.14 -4.96
N LEU A 65 5.21 5.88 -4.54
CA LEU A 65 3.96 5.17 -4.26
C LEU A 65 4.03 4.60 -2.85
N THR A 66 3.02 4.88 -2.04
CA THR A 66 2.87 4.25 -0.74
C THR A 66 1.98 3.02 -0.85
N CYS A 67 2.32 1.95 -0.11
CA CYS A 67 1.44 0.83 0.15
C CYS A 67 1.21 0.74 1.66
N PHE A 68 -0.06 0.77 2.06
CA PHE A 68 -0.38 0.84 3.49
C PHE A 68 -0.19 -0.48 4.23
N VAL A 69 -0.11 -1.60 3.49
CA VAL A 69 0.27 -2.93 4.01
C VAL A 69 0.71 -3.83 2.85
N CYS A 70 1.51 -4.85 3.13
CA CYS A 70 1.88 -5.87 2.14
C CYS A 70 0.76 -6.90 1.93
N ARG A 71 0.69 -7.47 0.73
CA ARG A 71 -0.21 -8.57 0.40
C ARG A 71 0.16 -9.80 1.21
N THR A 72 -0.85 -10.56 1.62
CA THR A 72 -0.68 -11.87 2.23
C THR A 72 -1.64 -12.86 1.58
N GLN A 73 -1.26 -14.12 1.48
CA GLN A 73 -2.11 -15.15 0.89
C GLN A 73 -3.47 -15.25 1.57
N LEU A 74 -3.52 -15.02 2.87
CA LEU A 74 -4.75 -15.11 3.64
C LEU A 74 -5.73 -13.98 3.29
N VAL A 75 -5.26 -12.75 3.16
CA VAL A 75 -6.09 -11.61 2.73
C VAL A 75 -6.52 -11.78 1.28
N GLU A 76 -5.60 -12.19 0.39
CA GLU A 76 -5.90 -12.46 -1.02
C GLU A 76 -6.98 -13.53 -1.18
N PHE A 77 -6.93 -14.58 -0.36
CA PHE A 77 -7.98 -15.59 -0.32
C PHE A 77 -9.34 -14.97 0.02
N VAL A 78 -9.42 -14.21 1.12
CA VAL A 78 -10.68 -13.57 1.55
C VAL A 78 -11.20 -12.60 0.50
N LEU A 79 -10.33 -11.89 -0.21
CA LEU A 79 -10.74 -10.97 -1.27
C LEU A 79 -11.35 -11.68 -2.48
N ARG A 80 -10.95 -12.91 -2.77
CA ARG A 80 -11.49 -13.72 -3.87
C ARG A 80 -12.80 -14.42 -3.50
N GLU A 81 -12.99 -14.74 -2.23
CA GLU A 81 -14.12 -15.50 -1.72
C GLU A 81 -15.25 -14.58 -1.25
N ASP A 82 -16.01 -14.02 -2.18
CA ASP A 82 -17.08 -13.05 -1.91
C ASP A 82 -18.11 -13.53 -0.88
N ALA A 83 -18.54 -14.77 -0.97
CA ALA A 83 -19.52 -15.33 -0.05
C ALA A 83 -18.95 -15.41 1.38
N TYR A 84 -17.72 -15.88 1.52
CA TYR A 84 -17.01 -15.92 2.80
C TYR A 84 -16.82 -14.51 3.37
N ARG A 85 -16.35 -13.57 2.56
CA ARG A 85 -16.11 -12.19 2.99
C ARG A 85 -17.37 -11.52 3.50
N LYS A 86 -18.49 -11.64 2.76
CA LYS A 86 -19.78 -11.08 3.15
C LYS A 86 -20.27 -11.68 4.48
N ARG A 87 -20.14 -12.99 4.62
CA ARG A 87 -20.52 -13.70 5.85
C ARG A 87 -19.64 -13.30 7.04
N MET A 88 -18.32 -13.22 6.85
CA MET A 88 -17.39 -12.73 7.86
C MET A 88 -17.76 -11.31 8.33
N MET A 89 -18.08 -10.41 7.39
CA MET A 89 -18.46 -9.04 7.74
C MET A 89 -19.79 -8.93 8.49
N GLN A 90 -20.69 -9.90 8.34
CA GLN A 90 -21.98 -9.95 9.02
C GLN A 90 -21.91 -10.63 10.39
N GLU A 91 -21.13 -11.68 10.52
CA GLU A 91 -21.17 -12.59 11.68
C GLU A 91 -19.98 -12.39 12.63
N VAL A 92 -18.87 -11.81 12.16
CA VAL A 92 -17.62 -11.70 12.93
C VAL A 92 -17.36 -10.25 13.33
N HIS A 93 -16.94 -10.03 14.57
CA HIS A 93 -16.58 -8.70 15.04
C HIS A 93 -15.39 -8.15 14.24
N PRO A 94 -15.37 -6.86 13.84
CA PRO A 94 -14.33 -6.28 12.98
C PRO A 94 -12.88 -6.48 13.45
N SER A 95 -12.65 -6.54 14.76
CA SER A 95 -11.30 -6.81 15.31
C SER A 95 -10.75 -8.20 14.99
N GLN A 96 -11.61 -9.12 14.55
CA GLN A 96 -11.27 -10.50 14.22
C GLN A 96 -11.33 -10.78 12.70
N TRP A 97 -11.60 -9.78 11.89
CA TRP A 97 -11.61 -9.96 10.44
C TRP A 97 -10.23 -10.31 9.91
N VAL A 98 -10.21 -11.16 8.89
CA VAL A 98 -9.04 -11.36 8.04
C VAL A 98 -8.93 -10.16 7.10
N ALA A 99 -8.29 -9.12 7.56
CA ALA A 99 -8.14 -7.87 6.82
C ALA A 99 -6.79 -7.22 7.16
N PRO A 100 -6.21 -6.50 6.19
CA PRO A 100 -5.01 -5.72 6.47
C PRO A 100 -5.32 -4.61 7.49
N ALA A 101 -4.40 -4.34 8.39
CA ALA A 101 -4.51 -3.29 9.38
C ALA A 101 -3.40 -2.25 9.21
N LEU A 102 -3.69 -0.99 9.55
CA LEU A 102 -2.69 0.08 9.50
C LEU A 102 -1.64 -0.05 10.60
N SER A 103 -1.99 -0.69 11.71
CA SER A 103 -1.07 -0.97 12.81
C SER A 103 -1.34 -2.35 13.39
N SER A 104 -0.34 -2.93 14.04
CA SER A 104 -0.42 -4.23 14.72
C SER A 104 -0.89 -4.13 16.19
N GLY A 105 -1.56 -3.05 16.58
CA GLY A 105 -1.99 -2.89 17.96
C GLY A 105 -0.82 -2.66 18.91
N LYS A 106 -0.64 -3.55 19.89
CA LYS A 106 0.39 -3.40 20.93
C LYS A 106 1.76 -4.00 20.56
N SER A 107 1.80 -4.90 19.59
CA SER A 107 3.03 -5.60 19.19
C SER A 107 3.05 -5.80 17.67
N PHE A 108 4.19 -5.55 17.04
CA PHE A 108 4.41 -5.81 15.61
C PHE A 108 4.37 -7.30 15.29
N LEU A 109 4.61 -8.14 16.29
CA LEU A 109 4.56 -9.59 16.17
C LEU A 109 3.13 -10.13 16.23
N GLU A 110 2.11 -9.27 16.37
CA GLU A 110 0.73 -9.71 16.27
C GLU A 110 0.46 -10.28 14.88
N PRO A 111 0.11 -11.57 14.77
CA PRO A 111 -0.25 -12.15 13.48
C PRO A 111 -1.58 -11.58 12.99
N LEU A 112 -1.82 -11.70 11.70
CA LEU A 112 -3.06 -11.27 11.06
C LEU A 112 -4.30 -11.89 11.72
N GLN A 113 -4.14 -13.09 12.26
CA GLN A 113 -5.17 -13.78 13.05
C GLN A 113 -4.55 -14.73 14.06
N GLY A 114 -5.35 -15.22 15.00
CA GLY A 114 -4.97 -16.26 15.97
C GLY A 114 -4.42 -17.55 15.35
N ALA A 115 -4.67 -17.80 14.06
CA ALA A 115 -4.05 -18.89 13.30
C ALA A 115 -2.52 -18.81 13.23
N GLY A 116 -1.93 -17.63 13.46
CA GLY A 116 -0.48 -17.43 13.59
C GLY A 116 0.10 -17.93 14.91
N VAL A 117 -0.72 -18.23 15.90
CA VAL A 117 -0.30 -18.64 17.24
C VAL A 117 -0.47 -20.15 17.38
N LYS A 118 0.59 -20.83 17.79
CA LYS A 118 0.54 -22.25 18.18
C LYS A 118 -0.13 -22.41 19.53
N THR A 119 -0.50 -23.63 19.87
CA THR A 119 -0.85 -24.01 21.24
C THR A 119 0.21 -23.50 22.22
N MET A 120 -0.19 -22.98 23.35
CA MET A 120 0.65 -22.36 24.39
C MET A 120 1.22 -20.97 24.03
N GLY A 121 0.61 -20.25 23.07
CA GLY A 121 0.97 -18.86 22.79
C GLY A 121 2.24 -18.65 21.95
N VAL A 122 2.85 -19.70 21.43
CA VAL A 122 4.04 -19.59 20.60
C VAL A 122 3.67 -19.08 19.23
N LEU A 123 4.24 -17.94 18.80
CA LEU A 123 4.04 -17.37 17.48
C LEU A 123 4.72 -18.23 16.40
N LYS A 124 4.01 -18.50 15.32
CA LYS A 124 4.58 -19.17 14.15
C LYS A 124 5.47 -18.19 13.39
N PRO A 125 6.72 -18.56 13.05
CA PRO A 125 7.66 -17.66 12.36
C PRO A 125 7.17 -17.18 10.99
N TRP A 126 6.31 -17.95 10.35
CA TRP A 126 5.74 -17.65 9.02
C TRP A 126 4.35 -17.02 9.06
N ALA A 127 3.87 -16.66 10.25
CA ALA A 127 2.57 -16.01 10.36
C ALA A 127 2.60 -14.68 9.60
N PRO A 128 1.60 -14.40 8.73
CA PRO A 128 1.59 -13.14 8.01
C PRO A 128 1.42 -11.97 8.99
N PRO A 129 2.18 -10.89 8.79
CA PRO A 129 2.07 -9.71 9.64
C PRO A 129 0.71 -9.03 9.45
N ARG A 130 0.19 -8.44 10.52
CA ARG A 130 -1.07 -7.69 10.50
C ARG A 130 -0.92 -6.35 9.80
N SER A 131 0.22 -5.73 9.96
CA SER A 131 0.55 -4.42 9.39
C SER A 131 1.98 -4.38 8.85
N TYR A 132 2.27 -3.39 8.03
CA TYR A 132 3.56 -3.19 7.38
C TYR A 132 3.71 -1.74 6.92
N GLY A 133 4.92 -1.27 6.67
CA GLY A 133 5.20 0.01 6.03
C GLY A 133 5.97 -0.20 4.74
N LEU A 134 5.45 0.30 3.61
CA LEU A 134 6.08 0.17 2.30
C LEU A 134 5.93 1.45 1.48
N VAL A 135 7.06 1.91 0.94
CA VAL A 135 7.11 2.99 -0.06
C VAL A 135 7.94 2.51 -1.23
N LEU A 136 7.46 2.74 -2.44
CA LEU A 136 8.12 2.37 -3.69
C LEU A 136 8.52 3.62 -4.46
N ARG A 137 9.71 3.64 -5.01
CA ARG A 137 10.14 4.55 -6.05
C ARG A 137 9.86 3.88 -7.39
N VAL A 138 9.05 4.49 -8.24
CA VAL A 138 8.59 3.90 -9.50
C VAL A 138 8.96 4.82 -10.66
N ALA A 139 9.56 4.27 -11.70
CA ALA A 139 9.86 4.98 -12.94
C ALA A 139 8.58 5.29 -13.73
N GLU A 140 8.67 6.16 -14.73
CA GLU A 140 7.55 6.51 -15.61
C GLU A 140 6.99 5.29 -16.39
N ASP A 141 7.82 4.32 -16.68
CA ASP A 141 7.47 3.06 -17.35
C ASP A 141 6.83 2.02 -16.41
N GLY A 142 6.71 2.32 -15.11
CA GLY A 142 6.15 1.44 -14.09
C GLY A 142 7.17 0.52 -13.42
N ARG A 143 8.43 0.57 -13.78
CA ARG A 143 9.48 -0.23 -13.16
C ARG A 143 9.79 0.29 -11.76
N VAL A 144 9.82 -0.59 -10.76
CA VAL A 144 10.23 -0.26 -9.40
C VAL A 144 11.75 -0.06 -9.37
N LEU A 145 12.19 1.11 -8.96
CA LEU A 145 13.59 1.50 -8.86
C LEU A 145 14.18 1.18 -7.49
N SER A 146 13.46 1.51 -6.43
CA SER A 146 13.86 1.25 -5.05
C SER A 146 12.64 1.12 -4.13
N SER A 147 12.86 0.63 -2.91
CA SER A 147 11.80 0.45 -1.91
C SER A 147 12.30 0.71 -0.50
N LEU A 148 11.41 1.29 0.32
CA LEU A 148 11.60 1.53 1.74
C LEU A 148 10.65 0.65 2.52
N HIS A 149 11.17 -0.02 3.54
CA HIS A 149 10.41 -0.95 4.34
C HIS A 149 10.48 -0.61 5.83
N SER A 150 9.32 -0.58 6.49
CA SER A 150 9.22 -0.80 7.91
C SER A 150 8.63 -2.19 8.12
N GLN A 151 9.51 -3.14 8.40
CA GLN A 151 9.19 -4.57 8.51
C GLN A 151 8.35 -4.86 9.76
N VAL A 152 8.06 -6.13 9.98
CA VAL A 152 7.19 -6.61 11.07
C VAL A 152 7.66 -6.14 12.45
N ASP A 153 8.96 -6.03 12.64
CA ASP A 153 9.63 -5.51 13.85
C ASP A 153 9.79 -3.99 13.85
N GLY A 154 9.43 -3.32 12.77
CA GLY A 154 9.50 -1.87 12.64
C GLY A 154 8.36 -1.14 13.35
N GLN A 155 8.47 0.19 13.44
CA GLN A 155 7.52 1.03 14.15
C GLN A 155 6.65 1.90 13.25
N HIS A 156 6.93 1.94 11.95
CA HIS A 156 6.31 2.90 11.03
C HIS A 156 5.43 2.19 10.01
N HIS A 157 4.33 1.63 10.48
CA HIS A 157 3.39 0.89 9.66
C HIS A 157 2.26 1.78 9.11
N GLY A 158 1.56 1.27 8.10
CA GLY A 158 0.42 1.97 7.51
C GLY A 158 0.81 3.30 6.86
N ILE A 159 1.82 3.27 5.98
CA ILE A 159 2.23 4.46 5.23
C ILE A 159 1.17 4.77 4.18
N THR A 160 0.53 5.93 4.31
CA THR A 160 -0.62 6.29 3.48
C THR A 160 -0.41 7.50 2.58
N ALA A 161 0.63 8.29 2.82
CA ALA A 161 0.96 9.42 1.96
C ALA A 161 2.46 9.67 1.93
N VAL A 162 2.92 10.27 0.84
CA VAL A 162 4.30 10.65 0.60
C VAL A 162 4.35 12.01 -0.09
N ALA A 163 5.37 12.79 0.20
CA ALA A 163 5.76 13.98 -0.55
C ALA A 163 7.28 14.06 -0.56
N GLU A 164 7.86 14.49 -1.69
CA GLU A 164 9.28 14.78 -1.80
C GLU A 164 9.50 16.29 -1.82
N HIS A 165 10.38 16.77 -0.97
CA HIS A 165 10.73 18.18 -0.92
C HIS A 165 12.15 18.39 -0.39
N ALA A 166 12.92 19.26 -1.04
CA ALA A 166 14.25 19.68 -0.60
C ALA A 166 15.19 18.53 -0.21
N GLY A 167 15.25 17.46 -1.05
CA GLY A 167 16.13 16.32 -0.82
C GLY A 167 15.69 15.37 0.30
N ALA A 168 14.44 15.44 0.70
CA ALA A 168 13.89 14.54 1.70
C ALA A 168 12.49 14.05 1.32
N LEU A 169 12.13 12.86 1.78
CA LEU A 169 10.78 12.34 1.76
C LEU A 169 10.07 12.64 3.08
N TYR A 170 8.84 13.10 2.97
CA TYR A 170 7.92 13.25 4.07
C TYR A 170 6.83 12.19 3.94
N LEU A 171 6.69 11.33 4.95
CA LEU A 171 5.80 10.17 4.92
C LEU A 171 4.79 10.25 6.06
N VAL A 172 3.53 9.99 5.75
CA VAL A 172 2.49 9.86 6.78
C VAL A 172 2.34 8.38 7.13
N SER A 173 2.80 8.02 8.32
CA SER A 173 2.54 6.74 8.95
C SER A 173 1.24 6.83 9.76
N LYS A 174 0.12 6.51 9.13
CA LYS A 174 -1.19 6.56 9.79
C LYS A 174 -1.29 5.48 10.88
N GLY A 175 -0.67 4.33 10.68
CA GLY A 175 -0.67 3.25 11.66
C GLY A 175 0.08 3.58 12.95
N SER A 176 1.08 4.46 12.88
CA SER A 176 1.87 4.91 14.03
C SER A 176 1.52 6.34 14.48
N ALA A 177 0.57 7.00 13.81
CA ALA A 177 0.21 8.40 14.04
C ALA A 177 1.43 9.34 13.99
N ARG A 178 2.31 9.18 12.99
CA ARG A 178 3.57 9.91 12.84
C ARG A 178 3.73 10.52 11.46
N LEU A 179 4.38 11.67 11.41
CA LEU A 179 5.00 12.24 10.22
C LEU A 179 6.50 11.92 10.29
N LEU A 180 7.00 11.27 9.24
CA LEU A 180 8.39 10.85 9.13
C LEU A 180 9.10 11.71 8.09
N ARG A 181 10.38 11.97 8.30
CA ARG A 181 11.28 12.58 7.34
C ARG A 181 12.43 11.62 7.08
N VAL A 182 12.70 11.35 5.81
CA VAL A 182 13.77 10.46 5.35
C VAL A 182 14.65 11.24 4.37
N GLU A 183 15.94 11.29 4.64
CA GLU A 183 16.89 11.96 3.73
C GLU A 183 17.09 11.13 2.47
N LEU A 184 17.19 11.83 1.34
CA LEU A 184 17.58 11.25 0.07
C LEU A 184 19.04 11.62 -0.23
N ASN A 185 19.77 10.71 -0.85
CA ASN A 185 21.08 10.99 -1.37
C ASN A 185 21.00 11.84 -2.66
N SER A 186 22.11 12.23 -3.20
CA SER A 186 22.19 13.04 -4.44
C SER A 186 21.61 12.34 -5.68
N ALA A 187 21.44 11.03 -5.65
CA ALA A 187 20.80 10.24 -6.70
C ALA A 187 19.28 10.17 -6.54
N GLY A 188 18.72 10.74 -5.44
CA GLY A 188 17.30 10.66 -5.15
C GLY A 188 16.86 9.32 -4.55
N ASP A 189 17.83 8.50 -4.13
CA ASP A 189 17.59 7.28 -3.37
C ASP A 189 17.79 7.55 -1.88
N VAL A 190 17.32 6.62 -1.05
CA VAL A 190 17.49 6.73 0.40
C VAL A 190 18.95 6.58 0.78
N ALA A 191 19.42 7.50 1.60
CA ALA A 191 20.79 7.54 2.10
C ALA A 191 21.07 6.39 3.08
#